data_25b2546e354832242060c94b53e73ddc
#
_entry.id   25b2546e354832242060c94b53e73ddc
#
_cell.length_a   1.000
_cell.length_b   1.000
_cell.length_c   1.000
_cell.angle_alpha   90.00
_cell.angle_beta   90.00
_cell.angle_gamma   90.00
#
_symmetry.space_group_name_H-M   'P 1'
#
loop_
_entity.id
_entity.type
_entity.pdbx_description
1 polymer ?
#
loop_
_entity_poly.entity_id
_entity_poly.type
_entity_poly.pdbx_seq_one_letter_code
_entity_poly.pdbx_strand_id
1 'polypeptide(L)'
;MNPNYLDFEQPIAELEMKIEELKSVVDDSEINISDEIERLKSKSHKLTQSIYRDLSPWDIVRVARHPLRPYSLDYIPLVFDDFDELHGDRHFGDDKAIVGGVARLNGRPVMVIGQEKGRAVKDKVHRNFGMPKPEGYRKALRLMEMAERFKMPVVTLIDTPGAYPGIDSEERGISEAIAQNLAVMSRLRTPVVCVVIGEGSSGGALGIGVGDHLAMLQYSTYFVISPEGCANIIWKSSEFAPQAAEAMGVTSSTLEELGIVDTTIQEPMGGAHRDVNEMARRIKDHVSGQLDVLCSKKMDELVEARFQRLMAYGSH
;
A
#
# COMPACT_ATOMS: atom_id res chain seq x y z
N MET A 1 -21.94 -9.26 -14.57
CA MET A 1 -21.19 -8.55 -13.50
C MET A 1 -20.22 -7.58 -14.13
N ASN A 2 -20.15 -6.35 -13.66
CA ASN A 2 -19.12 -5.41 -14.10
C ASN A 2 -17.79 -5.82 -13.46
N PRO A 3 -16.73 -6.11 -14.23
CA PRO A 3 -15.46 -6.62 -13.72
C PRO A 3 -14.69 -5.61 -12.83
N ASN A 4 -15.12 -4.36 -12.82
CA ASN A 4 -14.53 -3.29 -12.01
C ASN A 4 -15.17 -3.15 -10.62
N TYR A 5 -16.05 -4.07 -10.23
CA TYR A 5 -16.72 -4.08 -8.94
C TYR A 5 -16.60 -5.45 -8.28
N LEU A 6 -16.38 -5.46 -6.98
CA LEU A 6 -16.43 -6.67 -6.18
C LEU A 6 -17.88 -7.14 -6.01
N ASP A 7 -18.08 -8.41 -5.59
CA ASP A 7 -19.44 -8.98 -5.51
C ASP A 7 -20.36 -8.17 -4.59
N PHE A 8 -19.85 -7.74 -3.44
CA PHE A 8 -20.61 -6.91 -2.50
C PHE A 8 -20.86 -5.49 -3.00
N GLU A 9 -20.14 -5.02 -4.02
CA GLU A 9 -20.33 -3.72 -4.66
C GLU A 9 -21.36 -3.76 -5.82
N GLN A 10 -21.83 -4.92 -6.26
CA GLN A 10 -22.75 -5.03 -7.40
C GLN A 10 -24.00 -4.14 -7.25
N PRO A 11 -24.62 -3.98 -6.06
CA PRO A 11 -25.75 -3.06 -5.91
C PRO A 11 -25.38 -1.59 -6.16
N ILE A 12 -24.12 -1.18 -5.89
CA ILE A 12 -23.60 0.16 -6.22
C ILE A 12 -23.44 0.28 -7.74
N ALA A 13 -22.83 -0.75 -8.37
CA ALA A 13 -22.64 -0.79 -9.81
C ALA A 13 -23.94 -0.66 -10.59
N GLU A 14 -25.01 -1.31 -10.14
CA GLU A 14 -26.35 -1.20 -10.75
C GLU A 14 -26.92 0.22 -10.69
N LEU A 15 -26.72 0.93 -9.58
CA LEU A 15 -27.15 2.32 -9.46
C LEU A 15 -26.29 3.26 -10.32
N GLU A 16 -25.00 3.05 -10.38
CA GLU A 16 -24.10 3.86 -11.21
C GLU A 16 -24.37 3.66 -12.70
N MET A 17 -24.66 2.43 -13.15
CA MET A 17 -25.09 2.17 -14.53
C MET A 17 -26.40 2.91 -14.88
N LYS A 18 -27.39 2.89 -14.00
CA LYS A 18 -28.65 3.64 -14.21
C LYS A 18 -28.41 5.15 -14.30
N ILE A 19 -27.50 5.69 -13.49
CA ILE A 19 -27.12 7.11 -13.54
C ILE A 19 -26.49 7.44 -14.90
N GLU A 20 -25.59 6.59 -15.40
CA GLU A 20 -24.93 6.81 -16.70
C GLU A 20 -25.93 6.67 -17.88
N GLU A 21 -26.85 5.70 -17.82
CA GLU A 21 -27.94 5.57 -18.79
C GLU A 21 -28.80 6.84 -18.84
N LEU A 22 -29.21 7.37 -17.69
CA LEU A 22 -29.99 8.61 -17.62
C LEU A 22 -29.22 9.83 -18.15
N LYS A 23 -27.93 9.94 -17.86
CA LYS A 23 -27.10 11.01 -18.40
C LYS A 23 -26.99 10.96 -19.93
N SER A 24 -26.96 9.77 -20.53
CA SER A 24 -26.87 9.60 -21.99
C SER A 24 -28.17 9.96 -22.73
N VAL A 25 -29.31 10.03 -22.03
CA VAL A 25 -30.63 10.32 -22.59
C VAL A 25 -31.00 11.81 -22.47
N VAL A 26 -30.18 12.63 -21.78
CA VAL A 26 -30.48 14.05 -21.43
C VAL A 26 -30.67 15.00 -22.63
N ASP A 27 -30.44 14.59 -23.87
CA ASP A 27 -30.56 15.48 -25.05
C ASP A 27 -32.01 15.92 -25.39
N ASP A 28 -33.08 15.34 -24.78
CA ASP A 28 -34.45 15.63 -25.21
C ASP A 28 -35.53 15.97 -24.14
N SER A 29 -35.22 15.98 -22.80
CA SER A 29 -36.21 16.31 -21.76
C SER A 29 -35.63 16.85 -20.45
N GLU A 30 -35.62 18.17 -20.29
CA GLU A 30 -34.69 18.88 -19.38
C GLU A 30 -34.97 18.86 -17.87
N ILE A 31 -36.15 18.62 -17.34
CA ILE A 31 -36.45 18.97 -15.94
C ILE A 31 -36.57 17.74 -15.00
N ASN A 32 -37.15 16.65 -15.46
CA ASN A 32 -37.47 15.51 -14.58
C ASN A 32 -36.30 14.53 -14.42
N ILE A 33 -35.34 14.55 -15.35
CA ILE A 33 -34.18 13.62 -15.35
C ILE A 33 -33.10 14.08 -14.37
N SER A 34 -32.89 15.39 -14.24
CA SER A 34 -31.89 15.94 -13.31
C SER A 34 -32.18 15.59 -11.85
N ASP A 35 -33.45 15.73 -11.43
CA ASP A 35 -33.87 15.40 -10.06
C ASP A 35 -33.73 13.89 -9.77
N GLU A 36 -34.05 13.03 -10.74
CA GLU A 36 -33.89 11.58 -10.59
C GLU A 36 -32.41 11.18 -10.55
N ILE A 37 -31.53 11.78 -11.34
CA ILE A 37 -30.09 11.58 -11.26
C ILE A 37 -29.57 11.94 -9.86
N GLU A 38 -29.94 13.09 -9.31
CA GLU A 38 -29.52 13.52 -7.97
C GLU A 38 -30.07 12.57 -6.89
N ARG A 39 -31.28 12.09 -7.03
CA ARG A 39 -31.86 11.10 -6.12
C ARG A 39 -31.09 9.77 -6.17
N LEU A 40 -30.75 9.29 -7.36
CA LEU A 40 -29.97 8.05 -7.54
C LEU A 40 -28.53 8.21 -7.02
N LYS A 41 -27.87 9.34 -7.26
CA LYS A 41 -26.55 9.64 -6.67
C LYS A 41 -26.60 9.62 -5.14
N SER A 42 -27.60 10.28 -4.53
CA SER A 42 -27.79 10.26 -3.08
C SER A 42 -28.02 8.83 -2.56
N LYS A 43 -28.78 8.01 -3.29
CA LYS A 43 -28.99 6.61 -2.93
C LYS A 43 -27.71 5.78 -3.06
N SER A 44 -26.97 5.94 -4.16
CA SER A 44 -25.68 5.28 -4.36
C SER A 44 -24.69 5.63 -3.26
N HIS A 45 -24.58 6.92 -2.91
CA HIS A 45 -23.72 7.39 -1.82
C HIS A 45 -24.06 6.75 -0.46
N LYS A 46 -25.35 6.72 -0.08
CA LYS A 46 -25.80 6.10 1.18
C LYS A 46 -25.55 4.59 1.19
N LEU A 47 -25.77 3.94 0.06
CA LEU A 47 -25.53 2.50 -0.08
C LEU A 47 -24.04 2.18 0.03
N THR A 48 -23.17 2.94 -0.66
CA THR A 48 -21.73 2.80 -0.54
C THR A 48 -21.27 3.00 0.91
N GLN A 49 -21.77 4.02 1.59
CA GLN A 49 -21.47 4.27 3.00
C GLN A 49 -21.87 3.09 3.90
N SER A 50 -23.05 2.52 3.68
CA SER A 50 -23.54 1.37 4.45
C SER A 50 -22.68 0.14 4.22
N ILE A 51 -22.38 -0.19 2.96
CA ILE A 51 -21.57 -1.37 2.61
C ILE A 51 -20.14 -1.24 3.16
N TYR A 52 -19.49 -0.10 2.95
CA TYR A 52 -18.10 0.10 3.35
C TYR A 52 -17.89 0.31 4.86
N ARG A 53 -18.94 0.64 5.61
CA ARG A 53 -18.89 0.69 7.06
C ARG A 53 -18.78 -0.70 7.70
N ASP A 54 -19.42 -1.69 7.08
CA ASP A 54 -19.63 -3.00 7.68
C ASP A 54 -18.83 -4.11 6.95
N LEU A 55 -17.70 -3.77 6.27
CA LEU A 55 -16.86 -4.74 5.58
C LEU A 55 -16.24 -5.74 6.55
N SER A 56 -16.32 -7.03 6.20
CA SER A 56 -15.56 -8.06 6.90
C SER A 56 -14.05 -7.94 6.63
N PRO A 57 -13.18 -8.50 7.48
CA PRO A 57 -11.74 -8.56 7.21
C PRO A 57 -11.41 -9.19 5.85
N TRP A 58 -12.19 -10.20 5.42
CA TRP A 58 -12.03 -10.78 4.10
C TRP A 58 -12.41 -9.81 2.96
N ASP A 59 -13.47 -9.04 3.12
CA ASP A 59 -13.82 -8.00 2.14
C ASP A 59 -12.75 -6.92 2.05
N ILE A 60 -12.14 -6.52 3.19
CA ILE A 60 -10.99 -5.61 3.20
C ILE A 60 -9.80 -6.20 2.43
N VAL A 61 -9.49 -7.50 2.59
CA VAL A 61 -8.47 -8.17 1.78
C VAL A 61 -8.78 -8.05 0.28
N ARG A 62 -10.06 -8.21 -0.11
CA ARG A 62 -10.50 -8.07 -1.49
C ARG A 62 -10.38 -6.63 -2.00
N VAL A 63 -10.72 -5.63 -1.17
CA VAL A 63 -10.52 -4.20 -1.50
C VAL A 63 -9.04 -3.86 -1.63
N ALA A 64 -8.17 -4.38 -0.76
CA ALA A 64 -6.72 -4.21 -0.87
C ALA A 64 -6.15 -4.72 -2.20
N ARG A 65 -6.80 -5.72 -2.79
CA ARG A 65 -6.46 -6.36 -4.08
C ARG A 65 -7.30 -5.87 -5.25
N HIS A 66 -8.14 -4.85 -5.04
CA HIS A 66 -9.05 -4.38 -6.07
C HIS A 66 -8.30 -4.03 -7.37
N PRO A 67 -8.77 -4.46 -8.58
CA PRO A 67 -8.04 -4.26 -9.84
C PRO A 67 -7.72 -2.80 -10.18
N LEU A 68 -8.55 -1.88 -9.69
CA LEU A 68 -8.38 -0.43 -9.90
C LEU A 68 -7.66 0.25 -8.74
N ARG A 69 -7.27 -0.47 -7.68
CA ARG A 69 -6.53 0.13 -6.56
C ARG A 69 -5.25 0.78 -7.05
N PRO A 70 -4.94 2.02 -6.63
CA PRO A 70 -3.73 2.69 -7.06
C PRO A 70 -2.48 2.00 -6.52
N TYR A 71 -1.43 1.93 -7.35
CA TYR A 71 -0.12 1.40 -7.03
C TYR A 71 0.89 2.53 -6.79
N SER A 72 2.13 2.19 -6.50
CA SER A 72 3.18 3.18 -6.20
C SER A 72 3.36 4.21 -7.32
N LEU A 73 3.38 3.77 -8.59
CA LEU A 73 3.54 4.67 -9.74
C LEU A 73 2.31 5.57 -10.00
N ASP A 74 1.14 5.24 -9.47
CA ASP A 74 -0.02 6.13 -9.52
C ASP A 74 0.10 7.25 -8.45
N TYR A 75 0.64 6.91 -7.27
CA TYR A 75 0.78 7.86 -6.17
C TYR A 75 2.00 8.77 -6.30
N ILE A 76 3.13 8.26 -6.80
CA ILE A 76 4.39 9.02 -6.87
C ILE A 76 4.19 10.39 -7.54
N PRO A 77 3.62 10.51 -8.75
CA PRO A 77 3.47 11.80 -9.42
C PRO A 77 2.41 12.73 -8.79
N LEU A 78 1.53 12.21 -7.91
CA LEU A 78 0.50 12.98 -7.22
C LEU A 78 0.95 13.47 -5.83
N VAL A 79 1.86 12.72 -5.19
CA VAL A 79 2.36 13.00 -3.84
C VAL A 79 3.66 13.78 -3.87
N PHE A 80 4.55 13.46 -4.83
CA PHE A 80 5.91 13.99 -4.91
C PHE A 80 6.12 14.78 -6.21
N ASP A 81 7.01 15.74 -6.13
CA ASP A 81 7.49 16.53 -7.26
C ASP A 81 8.90 16.04 -7.66
N ASP A 82 9.31 16.26 -8.91
CA ASP A 82 10.67 16.03 -9.44
C ASP A 82 11.19 14.61 -9.16
N PHE A 83 10.35 13.56 -9.38
CA PHE A 83 10.78 12.19 -9.17
C PHE A 83 11.73 11.70 -10.27
N ASP A 84 12.95 11.35 -9.88
CA ASP A 84 13.99 10.73 -10.72
C ASP A 84 14.24 9.30 -10.28
N GLU A 85 13.85 8.31 -11.10
CA GLU A 85 14.01 6.88 -10.78
C GLU A 85 15.47 6.44 -10.90
N LEU A 86 15.97 5.72 -9.89
CA LEU A 86 17.34 5.20 -9.80
C LEU A 86 17.36 3.67 -9.90
N HIS A 87 17.71 3.15 -11.05
CA HIS A 87 17.70 1.74 -11.38
C HIS A 87 18.92 0.95 -10.88
N GLY A 88 18.70 -0.37 -10.71
CA GLY A 88 19.74 -1.37 -10.49
C GLY A 88 20.33 -1.45 -9.09
N ASP A 89 20.78 -2.64 -8.72
CA ASP A 89 21.35 -2.94 -7.40
C ASP A 89 22.88 -2.73 -7.32
N ARG A 90 23.55 -2.45 -8.44
CA ARG A 90 25.01 -2.35 -8.56
C ARG A 90 25.75 -3.66 -8.27
N HIS A 91 25.05 -4.79 -8.38
CA HIS A 91 25.59 -6.11 -8.12
C HIS A 91 25.21 -7.10 -9.21
N PHE A 92 23.91 -7.33 -9.45
CA PHE A 92 23.42 -8.30 -10.44
C PHE A 92 22.58 -7.65 -11.54
N GLY A 93 21.58 -6.82 -11.17
CA GLY A 93 20.66 -6.28 -12.16
C GLY A 93 19.66 -5.27 -11.59
N ASP A 94 18.59 -5.07 -12.33
CA ASP A 94 17.45 -4.24 -11.89
C ASP A 94 16.22 -5.12 -11.72
N ASP A 95 15.37 -4.79 -10.75
CA ASP A 95 14.08 -5.41 -10.51
C ASP A 95 12.97 -4.36 -10.61
N LYS A 96 12.05 -4.58 -11.53
CA LYS A 96 10.93 -3.67 -11.80
C LYS A 96 9.77 -3.80 -10.80
N ALA A 97 9.80 -4.79 -9.92
CA ALA A 97 8.86 -4.90 -8.80
C ALA A 97 9.13 -3.89 -7.67
N ILE A 98 10.36 -3.33 -7.63
CA ILE A 98 10.67 -2.16 -6.79
C ILE A 98 10.99 -0.98 -7.70
N VAL A 99 10.32 0.13 -7.48
CA VAL A 99 10.62 1.46 -8.03
C VAL A 99 11.21 2.30 -6.91
N GLY A 100 12.20 3.13 -7.22
CA GLY A 100 12.76 4.01 -6.20
C GLY A 100 13.65 5.08 -6.81
N GLY A 101 13.71 6.22 -6.15
CA GLY A 101 14.45 7.36 -6.66
C GLY A 101 14.37 8.58 -5.74
N VAL A 102 15.02 9.64 -6.16
CA VAL A 102 14.98 10.92 -5.47
C VAL A 102 13.76 11.72 -5.92
N ALA A 103 13.17 12.46 -4.99
CA ALA A 103 12.01 13.31 -5.25
C ALA A 103 11.98 14.52 -4.32
N ARG A 104 10.93 15.34 -4.42
CA ARG A 104 10.63 16.39 -3.45
C ARG A 104 9.24 16.20 -2.85
N LEU A 105 9.13 16.40 -1.55
CA LEU A 105 7.86 16.50 -0.84
C LEU A 105 7.75 17.90 -0.23
N ASN A 106 6.88 18.75 -0.77
CA ASN A 106 6.76 20.15 -0.38
C ASN A 106 8.12 20.88 -0.39
N GLY A 107 8.93 20.65 -1.43
CA GLY A 107 10.27 21.21 -1.59
C GLY A 107 11.39 20.51 -0.81
N ARG A 108 11.07 19.62 0.14
CA ARG A 108 12.06 18.82 0.88
C ARG A 108 12.55 17.66 0.01
N PRO A 109 13.86 17.49 -0.20
CA PRO A 109 14.41 16.31 -0.86
C PRO A 109 14.11 15.05 -0.03
N VAL A 110 13.61 14.01 -0.69
CA VAL A 110 13.29 12.71 -0.08
C VAL A 110 13.74 11.57 -1.00
N MET A 111 14.00 10.41 -0.40
CA MET A 111 14.14 9.15 -1.13
C MET A 111 12.79 8.43 -1.10
N VAL A 112 12.22 8.11 -2.25
CA VAL A 112 10.98 7.34 -2.38
C VAL A 112 11.31 5.94 -2.85
N ILE A 113 10.74 4.92 -2.21
CA ILE A 113 10.88 3.52 -2.57
C ILE A 113 9.49 2.89 -2.52
N GLY A 114 9.05 2.24 -3.59
CA GLY A 114 7.72 1.62 -3.65
C GLY A 114 7.73 0.26 -4.33
N GLN A 115 6.80 -0.59 -3.93
CA GLN A 115 6.52 -1.84 -4.64
C GLN A 115 5.48 -1.59 -5.72
N GLU A 116 5.65 -2.23 -6.88
CA GLU A 116 4.82 -2.00 -8.05
C GLU A 116 4.36 -3.32 -8.68
N LYS A 117 3.04 -3.51 -8.79
CA LYS A 117 2.43 -4.76 -9.28
C LYS A 117 2.21 -4.80 -10.79
N GLY A 118 2.01 -3.64 -11.40
CA GLY A 118 1.61 -3.54 -12.81
C GLY A 118 0.12 -3.82 -13.04
N ARG A 119 -0.44 -3.27 -14.14
CA ARG A 119 -1.89 -3.39 -14.43
C ARG A 119 -2.18 -4.39 -15.54
N ALA A 120 -1.64 -4.19 -16.74
CA ALA A 120 -1.80 -5.13 -17.85
C ALA A 120 -1.00 -6.42 -17.61
N VAL A 121 -1.41 -7.53 -18.21
CA VAL A 121 -0.73 -8.82 -18.06
C VAL A 121 0.77 -8.72 -18.36
N LYS A 122 1.14 -8.05 -19.46
CA LYS A 122 2.54 -7.84 -19.83
C LYS A 122 3.33 -7.05 -18.78
N ASP A 123 2.70 -6.02 -18.20
CA ASP A 123 3.30 -5.20 -17.16
C ASP A 123 3.42 -5.98 -15.84
N LYS A 124 2.39 -6.75 -15.46
CA LYS A 124 2.44 -7.66 -14.30
C LYS A 124 3.61 -8.64 -14.40
N VAL A 125 3.77 -9.27 -15.56
CA VAL A 125 4.90 -10.19 -15.81
C VAL A 125 6.24 -9.45 -15.71
N HIS A 126 6.36 -8.25 -16.30
CA HIS A 126 7.56 -7.42 -16.25
C HIS A 126 7.95 -7.02 -14.82
N ARG A 127 6.95 -6.80 -13.95
CA ARG A 127 7.11 -6.45 -12.53
C ARG A 127 6.98 -7.65 -11.59
N ASN A 128 7.07 -8.85 -12.16
CA ASN A 128 6.99 -10.10 -11.40
C ASN A 128 5.79 -10.14 -10.43
N PHE A 129 4.63 -9.59 -10.87
CA PHE A 129 3.39 -9.49 -10.09
C PHE A 129 3.54 -8.72 -8.77
N GLY A 130 4.50 -7.82 -8.66
CA GLY A 130 4.80 -7.08 -7.44
C GLY A 130 5.57 -7.89 -6.40
N MET A 131 6.16 -9.01 -6.79
CA MET A 131 7.01 -9.83 -5.92
C MET A 131 8.49 -9.51 -6.19
N PRO A 132 9.17 -8.75 -5.32
CA PRO A 132 10.56 -8.39 -5.55
C PRO A 132 11.49 -9.59 -5.47
N LYS A 133 12.51 -9.57 -6.33
CA LYS A 133 13.66 -10.45 -6.34
C LYS A 133 14.79 -9.88 -5.48
N PRO A 134 15.88 -10.61 -5.21
CA PRO A 134 17.00 -10.13 -4.41
C PRO A 134 17.55 -8.78 -4.85
N GLU A 135 17.68 -8.58 -6.16
CA GLU A 135 18.16 -7.33 -6.76
C GLU A 135 17.24 -6.13 -6.48
N GLY A 136 15.95 -6.35 -6.29
CA GLY A 136 15.01 -5.30 -5.85
C GLY A 136 15.29 -4.84 -4.42
N TYR A 137 15.49 -5.77 -3.49
CA TYR A 137 15.83 -5.45 -2.10
C TYR A 137 17.22 -4.82 -1.99
N ARG A 138 18.22 -5.30 -2.75
CA ARG A 138 19.54 -4.66 -2.79
C ARG A 138 19.49 -3.25 -3.40
N LYS A 139 18.65 -3.03 -4.42
CA LYS A 139 18.38 -1.69 -4.93
C LYS A 139 17.79 -0.78 -3.83
N ALA A 140 16.78 -1.25 -3.12
CA ALA A 140 16.19 -0.52 -2.00
C ALA A 140 17.23 -0.19 -0.93
N LEU A 141 18.06 -1.16 -0.54
CA LEU A 141 19.17 -0.96 0.40
C LEU A 141 20.12 0.15 -0.05
N ARG A 142 20.59 0.07 -1.29
CA ARG A 142 21.46 1.09 -1.88
C ARG A 142 20.86 2.49 -1.84
N LEU A 143 19.55 2.59 -2.10
CA LEU A 143 18.84 3.88 -2.05
C LEU A 143 18.71 4.40 -0.61
N MET A 144 18.43 3.53 0.36
CA MET A 144 18.39 3.91 1.78
C MET A 144 19.74 4.39 2.29
N GLU A 145 20.84 3.71 1.96
CA GLU A 145 22.19 4.13 2.30
C GLU A 145 22.57 5.46 1.60
N MET A 146 22.12 5.66 0.38
CA MET A 146 22.26 6.94 -0.32
C MET A 146 21.49 8.05 0.41
N ALA A 147 20.25 7.78 0.81
CA ALA A 147 19.42 8.72 1.56
C ALA A 147 20.09 9.14 2.89
N GLU A 148 20.63 8.19 3.65
CA GLU A 148 21.40 8.48 4.85
C GLU A 148 22.60 9.40 4.57
N ARG A 149 23.41 9.05 3.56
CA ARG A 149 24.59 9.84 3.17
C ARG A 149 24.27 11.28 2.83
N PHE A 150 23.14 11.49 2.12
CA PHE A 150 22.70 12.83 1.73
C PHE A 150 21.70 13.47 2.71
N LYS A 151 21.45 12.84 3.85
CA LYS A 151 20.52 13.29 4.90
C LYS A 151 19.09 13.54 4.36
N MET A 152 18.66 12.71 3.44
CA MET A 152 17.30 12.73 2.90
C MET A 152 16.43 11.75 3.70
N PRO A 153 15.22 12.14 4.13
CA PRO A 153 14.25 11.18 4.66
C PRO A 153 13.87 10.13 3.62
N VAL A 154 13.50 8.95 4.09
CA VAL A 154 13.02 7.85 3.25
C VAL A 154 11.51 7.72 3.42
N VAL A 155 10.79 7.59 2.31
CA VAL A 155 9.37 7.24 2.28
C VAL A 155 9.22 5.93 1.54
N THR A 156 8.58 4.93 2.16
CA THR A 156 8.32 3.66 1.50
C THR A 156 6.82 3.47 1.25
N LEU A 157 6.46 2.98 0.06
CA LEU A 157 5.10 2.61 -0.34
C LEU A 157 5.04 1.09 -0.49
N ILE A 158 4.35 0.42 0.43
CA ILE A 158 4.34 -1.04 0.53
C ILE A 158 3.09 -1.58 -0.16
N ASP A 159 3.29 -2.40 -1.21
CA ASP A 159 2.22 -3.13 -1.90
C ASP A 159 2.75 -4.37 -2.61
N THR A 160 2.85 -5.47 -1.88
CA THR A 160 3.38 -6.75 -2.40
C THR A 160 2.63 -7.96 -1.85
N PRO A 161 2.38 -8.98 -2.67
CA PRO A 161 1.91 -10.28 -2.17
C PRO A 161 3.01 -11.11 -1.48
N GLY A 162 4.27 -10.64 -1.50
CA GLY A 162 5.43 -11.28 -0.88
C GLY A 162 6.70 -11.14 -1.72
N ALA A 163 7.82 -11.64 -1.21
CA ALA A 163 9.04 -11.79 -2.00
C ALA A 163 8.90 -12.92 -3.03
N TYR A 164 9.60 -12.84 -4.14
CA TYR A 164 9.53 -13.87 -5.18
C TYR A 164 10.15 -15.20 -4.72
N PRO A 165 9.39 -16.30 -4.70
CA PRO A 165 9.83 -17.59 -4.16
C PRO A 165 10.47 -18.51 -5.20
N GLY A 166 11.05 -17.95 -6.28
CA GLY A 166 11.67 -18.72 -7.35
C GLY A 166 13.06 -19.24 -7.02
N ILE A 167 13.49 -20.32 -7.66
CA ILE A 167 14.83 -20.91 -7.51
C ILE A 167 15.90 -19.87 -7.80
N ASP A 168 15.73 -19.06 -8.82
CA ASP A 168 16.62 -17.98 -9.20
C ASP A 168 16.75 -16.88 -8.12
N SER A 169 15.74 -16.70 -7.28
CA SER A 169 15.81 -15.82 -6.10
C SER A 169 16.62 -16.46 -4.97
N GLU A 170 16.42 -17.75 -4.71
CA GLU A 170 17.23 -18.48 -3.71
C GLU A 170 18.71 -18.49 -4.10
N GLU A 171 19.03 -18.79 -5.34
CA GLU A 171 20.41 -18.79 -5.86
C GLU A 171 21.09 -17.42 -5.73
N ARG A 172 20.31 -16.32 -5.82
CA ARG A 172 20.84 -14.96 -5.67
C ARG A 172 20.66 -14.34 -4.28
N GLY A 173 20.22 -15.16 -3.29
CA GLY A 173 20.21 -14.80 -1.88
C GLY A 173 19.06 -13.89 -1.46
N ILE A 174 17.79 -14.27 -1.75
CA ILE A 174 16.61 -13.50 -1.36
C ILE A 174 16.53 -13.28 0.16
N SER A 175 16.82 -14.30 0.97
CA SER A 175 16.78 -14.22 2.43
C SER A 175 17.82 -13.23 2.96
N GLU A 176 19.04 -13.28 2.42
CA GLU A 176 20.12 -12.35 2.76
C GLU A 176 19.78 -10.91 2.38
N ALA A 177 19.24 -10.69 1.17
CA ALA A 177 18.88 -9.36 0.72
C ALA A 177 17.80 -8.72 1.60
N ILE A 178 16.80 -9.49 2.04
CA ILE A 178 15.77 -9.02 2.98
C ILE A 178 16.38 -8.76 4.36
N ALA A 179 17.17 -9.70 4.88
CA ALA A 179 17.79 -9.59 6.21
C ALA A 179 18.71 -8.35 6.31
N GLN A 180 19.48 -8.07 5.28
CA GLN A 180 20.33 -6.87 5.22
C GLN A 180 19.49 -5.58 5.24
N ASN A 181 18.38 -5.53 4.53
CA ASN A 181 17.48 -4.40 4.59
C ASN A 181 16.93 -4.16 6.00
N LEU A 182 16.46 -5.22 6.68
CA LEU A 182 15.98 -5.14 8.06
C LEU A 182 17.08 -4.60 8.99
N ALA A 183 18.29 -5.15 8.90
CA ALA A 183 19.43 -4.76 9.72
C ALA A 183 19.86 -3.30 9.48
N VAL A 184 19.82 -2.83 8.23
CA VAL A 184 20.19 -1.45 7.90
C VAL A 184 19.08 -0.49 8.29
N MET A 185 17.82 -0.77 7.95
CA MET A 185 16.68 0.09 8.29
C MET A 185 16.55 0.31 9.81
N SER A 186 16.79 -0.72 10.62
CA SER A 186 16.70 -0.59 12.08
C SER A 186 17.68 0.43 12.67
N ARG A 187 18.81 0.69 12.01
CA ARG A 187 19.87 1.61 12.46
C ARG A 187 20.11 2.82 11.55
N LEU A 188 19.31 2.97 10.48
CA LEU A 188 19.48 4.02 9.48
C LEU A 188 19.36 5.41 10.11
N ARG A 189 20.37 6.25 9.92
CA ARG A 189 20.47 7.59 10.53
C ARG A 189 19.80 8.66 9.67
N THR A 190 18.57 8.39 9.27
CA THR A 190 17.66 9.33 8.62
C THR A 190 16.22 8.92 8.92
N PRO A 191 15.23 9.85 8.93
CA PRO A 191 13.83 9.51 9.12
C PRO A 191 13.32 8.53 8.06
N VAL A 192 12.52 7.54 8.49
CA VAL A 192 11.87 6.56 7.62
C VAL A 192 10.38 6.51 7.93
N VAL A 193 9.55 6.85 6.95
CA VAL A 193 8.09 6.75 7.02
C VAL A 193 7.63 5.67 6.05
N CYS A 194 6.94 4.65 6.56
CA CYS A 194 6.41 3.54 5.77
C CYS A 194 4.89 3.68 5.63
N VAL A 195 4.35 3.44 4.43
CA VAL A 195 2.91 3.45 4.17
C VAL A 195 2.52 2.18 3.43
N VAL A 196 1.65 1.36 4.04
CA VAL A 196 1.03 0.22 3.35
C VAL A 196 -0.14 0.72 2.52
N ILE A 197 -0.01 0.68 1.20
CA ILE A 197 -0.99 1.23 0.26
C ILE A 197 -1.95 0.18 -0.31
N GLY A 198 -1.63 -1.10 -0.15
CA GLY A 198 -2.43 -2.24 -0.64
C GLY A 198 -2.20 -3.46 0.22
N GLU A 199 -1.48 -4.45 -0.29
CA GLU A 199 -1.07 -5.63 0.48
C GLU A 199 0.34 -5.47 1.03
N GLY A 200 0.53 -5.70 2.32
CA GLY A 200 1.85 -5.86 2.91
C GLY A 200 2.05 -7.31 3.35
N SER A 201 2.72 -8.13 2.54
CA SER A 201 2.87 -9.54 2.85
C SER A 201 4.31 -9.94 3.20
N SER A 202 4.45 -10.59 4.38
CA SER A 202 5.63 -11.35 4.79
C SER A 202 6.95 -10.54 4.74
N GLY A 203 8.06 -11.24 4.56
CA GLY A 203 9.39 -10.63 4.34
C GLY A 203 9.45 -9.69 3.14
N GLY A 204 8.55 -9.87 2.17
CA GLY A 204 8.41 -8.97 1.04
C GLY A 204 8.09 -7.53 1.44
N ALA A 205 7.16 -7.37 2.37
CA ALA A 205 6.80 -6.08 2.94
C ALA A 205 7.86 -5.58 3.94
N LEU A 206 8.32 -6.47 4.81
CA LEU A 206 9.33 -6.13 5.85
C LEU A 206 10.62 -5.58 5.25
N GLY A 207 11.05 -6.08 4.09
CA GLY A 207 12.28 -5.64 3.42
C GLY A 207 12.35 -4.14 3.09
N ILE A 208 11.21 -3.43 3.15
CA ILE A 208 11.13 -1.97 3.06
C ILE A 208 10.20 -1.36 4.14
N GLY A 209 9.84 -2.14 5.17
CA GLY A 209 8.78 -1.79 6.14
C GLY A 209 9.27 -1.48 7.56
N VAL A 210 10.58 -1.38 7.81
CA VAL A 210 11.13 -1.05 9.13
C VAL A 210 11.42 0.44 9.22
N GLY A 211 10.57 1.19 9.93
CA GLY A 211 10.65 2.65 9.98
C GLY A 211 10.40 3.26 11.35
N ASP A 212 10.51 4.58 11.40
CA ASP A 212 10.16 5.39 12.57
C ASP A 212 8.66 5.54 12.73
N HIS A 213 7.93 5.41 11.61
CA HIS A 213 6.48 5.50 11.55
C HIS A 213 5.96 4.55 10.47
N LEU A 214 4.95 3.75 10.81
CA LEU A 214 4.25 2.85 9.90
C LEU A 214 2.77 3.25 9.84
N ALA A 215 2.32 3.74 8.70
CA ALA A 215 0.92 4.00 8.42
C ALA A 215 0.33 2.92 7.49
N MET A 216 -0.96 2.71 7.59
CA MET A 216 -1.72 1.88 6.64
C MET A 216 -2.88 2.67 6.06
N LEU A 217 -3.21 2.47 4.78
CA LEU A 217 -4.48 2.93 4.24
C LEU A 217 -5.61 2.09 4.84
N GLN A 218 -6.79 2.70 5.02
CA GLN A 218 -7.92 2.11 5.74
C GLN A 218 -8.29 0.70 5.27
N TYR A 219 -8.29 0.47 3.96
CA TYR A 219 -8.61 -0.82 3.35
C TYR A 219 -7.38 -1.51 2.77
N SER A 220 -6.19 -1.25 3.32
CA SER A 220 -5.00 -2.04 3.10
C SER A 220 -4.89 -3.18 4.11
N THR A 221 -4.01 -4.13 3.85
CA THR A 221 -3.80 -5.30 4.72
C THR A 221 -2.31 -5.53 4.97
N TYR A 222 -1.98 -6.04 6.17
CA TYR A 222 -0.60 -6.37 6.52
C TYR A 222 -0.55 -7.71 7.26
N PHE A 223 0.21 -8.67 6.74
CA PHE A 223 0.19 -10.05 7.24
C PHE A 223 1.45 -10.83 6.86
N VAL A 224 1.71 -11.93 7.59
CA VAL A 224 2.85 -12.82 7.34
C VAL A 224 2.58 -13.81 6.19
N ILE A 225 1.34 -14.24 6.02
CA ILE A 225 0.88 -15.19 5.00
C ILE A 225 -0.51 -14.77 4.53
N SER A 226 -0.85 -15.03 3.26
CA SER A 226 -2.20 -14.74 2.78
C SER A 226 -3.26 -15.55 3.53
N PRO A 227 -4.48 -15.03 3.71
CA PRO A 227 -5.58 -15.79 4.33
C PRO A 227 -5.84 -17.13 3.64
N GLU A 228 -5.73 -17.20 2.32
CA GLU A 228 -5.85 -18.44 1.55
C GLU A 228 -4.71 -19.42 1.88
N GLY A 229 -3.48 -18.93 2.02
CA GLY A 229 -2.33 -19.72 2.42
C GLY A 229 -2.48 -20.28 3.83
N CYS A 230 -2.89 -19.43 4.77
CA CYS A 230 -3.22 -19.84 6.14
C CYS A 230 -4.32 -20.90 6.17
N ALA A 231 -5.41 -20.68 5.46
CA ALA A 231 -6.53 -21.63 5.36
C ALA A 231 -6.09 -22.97 4.79
N ASN A 232 -5.27 -22.99 3.75
CA ASN A 232 -4.72 -24.21 3.17
C ASN A 232 -3.83 -25.00 4.15
N ILE A 233 -3.05 -24.32 4.99
CA ILE A 233 -2.19 -24.97 5.97
C ILE A 233 -3.05 -25.57 7.11
N ILE A 234 -3.98 -24.81 7.66
CA ILE A 234 -4.73 -25.19 8.86
C ILE A 234 -5.90 -26.11 8.52
N TRP A 235 -6.72 -25.75 7.53
CA TRP A 235 -7.97 -26.44 7.19
C TRP A 235 -7.91 -27.27 5.91
N LYS A 236 -6.78 -27.25 5.18
CA LYS A 236 -6.58 -27.96 3.90
C LYS A 236 -7.54 -27.51 2.78
N SER A 237 -8.15 -26.33 2.91
CA SER A 237 -9.03 -25.73 1.89
C SER A 237 -8.96 -24.21 1.94
N SER A 238 -8.82 -23.56 0.78
CA SER A 238 -8.88 -22.11 0.63
C SER A 238 -10.29 -21.52 0.87
N GLU A 239 -11.33 -22.34 0.92
CA GLU A 239 -12.69 -21.90 1.23
C GLU A 239 -12.80 -21.27 2.63
N PHE A 240 -11.88 -21.61 3.53
CA PHE A 240 -11.78 -21.04 4.88
C PHE A 240 -10.94 -19.73 4.93
N ALA A 241 -10.62 -19.14 3.78
CA ALA A 241 -9.91 -17.86 3.75
C ALA A 241 -10.62 -16.71 4.51
N PRO A 242 -11.97 -16.59 4.48
CA PRO A 242 -12.66 -15.61 5.31
C PRO A 242 -12.42 -15.79 6.82
N GLN A 243 -12.49 -17.02 7.32
CA GLN A 243 -12.23 -17.36 8.72
C GLN A 243 -10.76 -17.10 9.09
N ALA A 244 -9.83 -17.39 8.14
CA ALA A 244 -8.42 -17.10 8.34
C ALA A 244 -8.17 -15.59 8.42
N ALA A 245 -8.78 -14.77 7.54
CA ALA A 245 -8.65 -13.32 7.56
C ALA A 245 -9.11 -12.71 8.89
N GLU A 246 -10.22 -13.20 9.43
CA GLU A 246 -10.73 -12.80 10.73
C GLU A 246 -9.75 -13.15 11.86
N ALA A 247 -9.31 -14.41 11.91
CA ALA A 247 -8.44 -14.92 12.98
C ALA A 247 -7.03 -14.29 12.95
N MET A 248 -6.55 -13.88 11.78
CA MET A 248 -5.21 -13.31 11.61
C MET A 248 -5.12 -11.84 11.99
N GLY A 249 -6.24 -11.10 12.07
CA GLY A 249 -6.23 -9.69 12.42
C GLY A 249 -5.47 -8.81 11.44
N VAL A 250 -5.72 -8.95 10.13
CA VAL A 250 -4.92 -8.38 9.03
C VAL A 250 -5.24 -6.93 8.68
N THR A 251 -6.27 -6.35 9.29
CA THR A 251 -6.79 -5.02 8.94
C THR A 251 -6.03 -3.88 9.62
N SER A 252 -6.07 -2.69 9.03
CA SER A 252 -5.41 -1.51 9.59
C SER A 252 -5.88 -1.18 11.01
N SER A 253 -7.20 -1.28 11.28
CA SER A 253 -7.79 -1.00 12.58
C SER A 253 -7.29 -1.97 13.66
N THR A 254 -7.30 -3.27 13.37
CA THR A 254 -6.81 -4.29 14.33
C THR A 254 -5.31 -4.13 14.60
N LEU A 255 -4.52 -3.83 13.57
CA LEU A 255 -3.06 -3.67 13.72
C LEU A 255 -2.69 -2.36 14.42
N GLU A 256 -3.52 -1.30 14.32
CA GLU A 256 -3.39 -0.07 15.07
C GLU A 256 -3.73 -0.30 16.55
N GLU A 257 -4.80 -1.04 16.87
CA GLU A 257 -5.15 -1.46 18.23
C GLU A 257 -4.05 -2.32 18.89
N LEU A 258 -3.38 -3.16 18.11
CA LEU A 258 -2.24 -3.97 18.56
C LEU A 258 -0.93 -3.19 18.66
N GLY A 259 -0.90 -1.91 18.30
CA GLY A 259 0.31 -1.09 18.33
C GLY A 259 1.39 -1.47 17.30
N ILE A 260 1.04 -2.26 16.30
CA ILE A 260 1.95 -2.62 15.18
C ILE A 260 1.99 -1.49 14.16
N VAL A 261 0.83 -0.90 13.88
CA VAL A 261 0.65 0.26 13.00
C VAL A 261 0.42 1.50 13.84
N ASP A 262 1.07 2.59 13.49
CA ASP A 262 0.99 3.85 14.25
C ASP A 262 -0.25 4.66 13.87
N THR A 263 -0.72 4.56 12.63
CA THR A 263 -1.88 5.35 12.14
C THR A 263 -2.55 4.71 10.94
N THR A 264 -3.87 4.73 10.95
CA THR A 264 -4.71 4.41 9.78
C THR A 264 -5.06 5.69 9.02
N ILE A 265 -4.63 5.80 7.76
CA ILE A 265 -5.02 6.88 6.85
C ILE A 265 -6.36 6.53 6.23
N GLN A 266 -7.40 7.33 6.53
CA GLN A 266 -8.75 7.09 6.02
C GLN A 266 -8.79 7.19 4.50
N GLU A 267 -9.49 6.27 3.84
CA GLU A 267 -9.68 6.27 2.39
C GLU A 267 -10.93 7.09 2.00
N PRO A 268 -11.00 7.58 0.75
CA PRO A 268 -12.25 8.10 0.20
C PRO A 268 -13.36 7.05 0.29
N MET A 269 -14.61 7.51 0.29
CA MET A 269 -15.75 6.60 0.32
C MET A 269 -15.73 5.64 -0.87
N GLY A 270 -15.83 4.34 -0.59
CA GLY A 270 -15.71 3.29 -1.58
C GLY A 270 -14.27 2.90 -1.93
N GLY A 271 -13.27 3.38 -1.17
CA GLY A 271 -11.87 2.97 -1.30
C GLY A 271 -10.99 3.93 -2.12
N ALA A 272 -9.69 3.73 -2.04
CA ALA A 272 -8.67 4.57 -2.68
C ALA A 272 -8.83 4.72 -4.21
N HIS A 273 -9.38 3.71 -4.87
CA HIS A 273 -9.61 3.69 -6.32
C HIS A 273 -10.78 4.58 -6.77
N ARG A 274 -11.65 5.00 -5.86
CA ARG A 274 -12.78 5.90 -6.18
C ARG A 274 -12.35 7.35 -6.34
N ASP A 275 -11.33 7.78 -5.59
CA ASP A 275 -10.75 9.11 -5.72
C ASP A 275 -9.25 9.06 -5.41
N VAL A 276 -8.46 8.79 -6.44
CA VAL A 276 -7.00 8.66 -6.34
C VAL A 276 -6.35 9.99 -5.93
N ASN A 277 -6.88 11.11 -6.41
CA ASN A 277 -6.34 12.44 -6.09
C ASN A 277 -6.53 12.79 -4.62
N GLU A 278 -7.73 12.56 -4.09
CA GLU A 278 -8.01 12.77 -2.67
C GLU A 278 -7.18 11.83 -1.80
N MET A 279 -7.02 10.56 -2.21
CA MET A 279 -6.17 9.63 -1.48
C MET A 279 -4.70 10.05 -1.48
N ALA A 280 -4.19 10.47 -2.63
CA ALA A 280 -2.82 11.00 -2.75
C ALA A 280 -2.60 12.24 -1.87
N ARG A 281 -3.57 13.15 -1.83
CA ARG A 281 -3.54 14.31 -0.93
C ARG A 281 -3.44 13.88 0.54
N ARG A 282 -4.25 12.92 0.98
CA ARG A 282 -4.21 12.39 2.36
C ARG A 282 -2.87 11.75 2.69
N ILE A 283 -2.30 10.99 1.76
CA ILE A 283 -0.95 10.41 1.92
C ILE A 283 0.08 11.54 2.03
N LYS A 284 0.03 12.54 1.14
CA LYS A 284 0.94 13.69 1.13
C LYS A 284 0.91 14.45 2.44
N ASP A 285 -0.29 14.79 2.92
CA ASP A 285 -0.49 15.53 4.17
C ASP A 285 0.05 14.73 5.38
N HIS A 286 -0.27 13.44 5.45
CA HIS A 286 0.18 12.57 6.53
C HIS A 286 1.71 12.41 6.54
N VAL A 287 2.31 12.03 5.41
CA VAL A 287 3.76 11.83 5.30
C VAL A 287 4.52 13.13 5.57
N SER A 288 4.03 14.26 5.04
CA SER A 288 4.65 15.57 5.30
C SER A 288 4.65 15.91 6.79
N GLY A 289 3.50 15.76 7.46
CA GLY A 289 3.38 16.01 8.90
C GLY A 289 4.29 15.11 9.73
N GLN A 290 4.39 13.82 9.40
CA GLN A 290 5.29 12.90 10.09
C GLN A 290 6.76 13.27 9.86
N LEU A 291 7.15 13.62 8.65
CA LEU A 291 8.52 14.06 8.37
C LEU A 291 8.88 15.37 9.10
N ASP A 292 7.93 16.29 9.28
CA ASP A 292 8.17 17.51 10.08
C ASP A 292 8.53 17.18 11.53
N VAL A 293 7.82 16.22 12.14
CA VAL A 293 8.12 15.75 13.50
C VAL A 293 9.44 14.99 13.56
N LEU A 294 9.65 14.04 12.66
CA LEU A 294 10.83 13.16 12.71
C LEU A 294 12.13 13.89 12.37
N CYS A 295 12.10 14.81 11.39
CA CYS A 295 13.28 15.60 11.02
C CYS A 295 13.68 16.63 12.10
N SER A 296 12.82 16.96 13.04
CA SER A 296 13.14 17.86 14.17
C SER A 296 13.93 17.17 15.29
N LYS A 297 13.94 15.81 15.31
CA LYS A 297 14.65 15.03 16.33
C LYS A 297 16.16 14.97 16.06
N LYS A 298 16.95 14.83 17.12
CA LYS A 298 18.35 14.46 16.97
C LYS A 298 18.48 13.03 16.47
N MET A 299 19.48 12.76 15.64
CA MET A 299 19.63 11.44 15.00
C MET A 299 19.77 10.28 15.99
N ASP A 300 20.48 10.49 17.11
CA ASP A 300 20.62 9.43 18.12
C ASP A 300 19.28 9.16 18.84
N GLU A 301 18.49 10.19 19.10
CA GLU A 301 17.15 10.07 19.68
C GLU A 301 16.18 9.41 18.70
N LEU A 302 16.32 9.68 17.41
CA LEU A 302 15.50 9.06 16.35
C LEU A 302 15.76 7.55 16.28
N VAL A 303 17.03 7.15 16.20
CA VAL A 303 17.44 5.74 16.10
C VAL A 303 17.04 4.97 17.35
N GLU A 304 17.26 5.54 18.55
CA GLU A 304 16.84 4.95 19.81
C GLU A 304 15.31 4.79 19.89
N ALA A 305 14.55 5.81 19.50
CA ALA A 305 13.09 5.73 19.48
C ALA A 305 12.57 4.64 18.52
N ARG A 306 13.22 4.49 17.35
CA ARG A 306 12.92 3.38 16.41
C ARG A 306 13.22 2.04 17.05
N PHE A 307 14.33 1.87 17.71
CA PHE A 307 14.67 0.64 18.42
C PHE A 307 13.65 0.30 19.50
N GLN A 308 13.30 1.26 20.36
CA GLN A 308 12.31 1.06 21.43
C GLN A 308 10.93 0.70 20.86
N ARG A 309 10.52 1.35 19.77
CA ARG A 309 9.27 1.03 19.06
C ARG A 309 9.25 -0.44 18.58
N LEU A 310 10.32 -0.90 17.96
CA LEU A 310 10.42 -2.29 17.46
C LEU A 310 10.45 -3.30 18.63
N MET A 311 11.11 -2.97 19.74
CA MET A 311 11.17 -3.83 20.91
C MET A 311 9.86 -3.87 21.70
N ALA A 312 8.97 -2.90 21.50
CA ALA A 312 7.65 -2.86 22.14
C ALA A 312 6.62 -3.78 21.49
N TYR A 313 6.88 -4.30 20.29
CA TYR A 313 5.95 -5.21 19.62
C TYR A 313 5.72 -6.48 20.45
N GLY A 314 4.44 -6.79 20.72
CA GLY A 314 4.04 -7.98 21.48
C GLY A 314 4.27 -7.90 22.99
N SER A 315 4.57 -6.74 23.54
CA SER A 315 4.76 -6.52 24.98
C SER A 315 3.48 -6.03 25.69
N HIS A 316 2.30 -6.46 25.24
CA HIS A 316 0.99 -6.12 25.80
C HIS A 316 0.55 -7.13 26.84
#